data_6d05f45ff0507363270e09f2447359aa
#
_entry.id   6d05f45ff0507363270e09f2447359aa
#
_cell.length_a   1.000
_cell.length_b   1.000
_cell.length_c   1.000
_cell.angle_alpha   90.00
_cell.angle_beta   90.00
_cell.angle_gamma   90.00
#
_symmetry.space_group_name_H-M   'P 1'
#
loop_
_entity.id
_entity.type
_entity.pdbx_description
1 polymer ?
#
loop_
_entity_poly.entity_id
_entity_poly.type
_entity_poly.pdbx_seq_one_letter_code
_entity_poly.pdbx_strand_id
1 'polypeptide(L)'
;MKKLLQINPVMRTNTSTGRIMKEIGELAMANGWESYVAYSGGRDGLMHTTSVPVPVGDRFSVAWHAVQTRLFDRHGLASIRATKEFIKRIDEISPDIVHIHNIHGSFLNYESLFDYLSHSDIQVVWTVHDCWLYTGH
;
A
#
# COMPACT_ATOMS: atom_id res chain seq x y z
N MET A 1 -2.96 -6.93 -20.88
CA MET A 1 -2.95 -7.82 -19.71
C MET A 1 -3.45 -7.00 -18.53
N LYS A 2 -4.36 -7.53 -17.73
CA LYS A 2 -4.88 -6.81 -16.55
C LYS A 2 -3.84 -6.75 -15.45
N LYS A 3 -3.87 -5.69 -14.66
CA LYS A 3 -2.89 -5.43 -13.61
C LYS A 3 -3.57 -5.18 -12.27
N LEU A 4 -3.12 -5.88 -11.25
CA LEU A 4 -3.53 -5.74 -9.86
C LEU A 4 -2.40 -5.10 -9.06
N LEU A 5 -2.70 -4.00 -8.35
CA LEU A 5 -1.80 -3.41 -7.35
C LEU A 5 -2.43 -3.56 -5.97
N GLN A 6 -1.78 -4.30 -5.10
CA GLN A 6 -2.18 -4.46 -3.70
C GLN A 6 -1.37 -3.50 -2.82
N ILE A 7 -2.00 -2.89 -1.81
CA ILE A 7 -1.35 -1.93 -0.88
C ILE A 7 -1.49 -2.43 0.55
N ASN A 8 -0.36 -2.61 1.23
CA ASN A 8 -0.31 -2.95 2.65
C ASN A 8 1.05 -2.51 3.25
N PRO A 9 1.09 -1.97 4.49
CA PRO A 9 2.35 -1.49 5.08
C PRO A 9 3.39 -2.59 5.28
N VAL A 10 2.98 -3.83 5.44
CA VAL A 10 3.86 -4.96 5.74
C VAL A 10 3.69 -6.07 4.72
N MET A 11 4.81 -6.50 4.14
CA MET A 11 4.88 -7.59 3.18
C MET A 11 5.57 -8.81 3.80
N ARG A 12 4.86 -9.49 4.72
CA ARG A 12 5.39 -10.65 5.45
C ARG A 12 4.39 -11.83 5.41
N THR A 13 4.86 -13.01 5.04
CA THR A 13 4.03 -14.24 5.01
C THR A 13 3.65 -14.77 6.39
N ASN A 14 4.33 -14.34 7.44
CA ASN A 14 4.02 -14.70 8.82
C ASN A 14 2.87 -13.86 9.43
N THR A 15 2.29 -12.93 8.66
CA THR A 15 1.09 -12.18 9.04
C THR A 15 -0.11 -12.68 8.25
N SER A 16 -1.30 -12.62 8.85
CA SER A 16 -2.55 -13.02 8.18
C SER A 16 -2.78 -12.22 6.90
N THR A 17 -2.64 -10.89 6.96
CA THR A 17 -2.81 -10.01 5.80
C THR A 17 -1.78 -10.30 4.70
N GLY A 18 -0.52 -10.53 5.07
CA GLY A 18 0.53 -10.86 4.10
C GLY A 18 0.28 -12.16 3.36
N ARG A 19 -0.28 -13.19 4.03
CA ARG A 19 -0.69 -14.44 3.37
C ARG A 19 -1.83 -14.21 2.39
N ILE A 20 -2.87 -13.48 2.81
CA ILE A 20 -4.00 -13.13 1.95
C ILE A 20 -3.53 -12.40 0.69
N MET A 21 -2.67 -11.41 0.84
CA MET A 21 -2.09 -10.69 -0.30
C MET A 21 -1.32 -11.59 -1.26
N LYS A 22 -0.51 -12.49 -0.70
CA LYS A 22 0.24 -13.46 -1.50
C LYS A 22 -0.71 -14.35 -2.30
N GLU A 23 -1.70 -14.95 -1.65
CA GLU A 23 -2.69 -15.84 -2.28
C GLU A 23 -3.50 -15.13 -3.37
N ILE A 24 -3.94 -13.88 -3.13
CA ILE A 24 -4.63 -13.06 -4.14
C ILE A 24 -3.71 -12.77 -5.32
N GLY A 25 -2.46 -12.41 -5.08
CA GLY A 25 -1.48 -12.15 -6.14
C GLY A 25 -1.20 -13.40 -6.99
N GLU A 26 -1.02 -14.56 -6.36
CA GLU A 26 -0.81 -15.83 -7.05
C GLU A 26 -2.03 -16.24 -7.88
N LEU A 27 -3.24 -16.04 -7.33
CA LEU A 27 -4.48 -16.31 -8.05
C LEU A 27 -4.65 -15.38 -9.27
N ALA A 28 -4.34 -14.09 -9.10
CA ALA A 28 -4.37 -13.12 -10.20
C ALA A 28 -3.42 -13.53 -11.33
N MET A 29 -2.18 -13.90 -10.99
CA MET A 29 -1.18 -14.34 -11.97
C MET A 29 -1.58 -15.65 -12.64
N ALA A 30 -2.16 -16.61 -11.90
CA ALA A 30 -2.69 -17.85 -12.49
C ALA A 30 -3.82 -17.61 -13.49
N ASN A 31 -4.50 -16.46 -13.39
CA ASN A 31 -5.53 -16.00 -14.34
C ASN A 31 -4.99 -15.01 -15.40
N GLY A 32 -3.68 -14.93 -15.57
CA GLY A 32 -3.06 -14.13 -16.62
C GLY A 32 -2.97 -12.63 -16.34
N TRP A 33 -3.00 -12.23 -15.05
CA TRP A 33 -2.80 -10.84 -14.64
C TRP A 33 -1.35 -10.59 -14.23
N GLU A 34 -0.91 -9.36 -14.31
CA GLU A 34 0.28 -8.89 -13.59
C GLU A 34 -0.11 -8.51 -12.18
N SER A 35 0.72 -8.87 -11.21
CA SER A 35 0.49 -8.58 -9.79
C SER A 35 1.64 -7.77 -9.19
N TYR A 36 1.29 -6.67 -8.54
CA TYR A 36 2.17 -5.73 -7.87
C TYR A 36 1.79 -5.61 -6.40
N VAL A 37 2.77 -5.40 -5.52
CA VAL A 37 2.55 -5.21 -4.09
C VAL A 37 3.30 -3.98 -3.60
N ALA A 38 2.57 -2.97 -3.17
CA ALA A 38 3.10 -1.77 -2.54
C ALA A 38 3.20 -1.97 -1.02
N TYR A 39 4.36 -1.64 -0.47
CA TYR A 39 4.67 -1.83 0.95
C TYR A 39 5.60 -0.72 1.47
N SER A 40 5.70 -0.58 2.81
CA SER A 40 6.61 0.38 3.43
C SER A 40 8.07 0.02 3.19
N GLY A 41 8.78 0.83 2.42
CA GLY A 41 10.18 0.62 2.08
C GLY A 41 11.16 0.70 3.26
N GLY A 42 10.71 1.25 4.40
CA GLY A 42 11.51 1.34 5.63
C GLY A 42 11.45 0.11 6.53
N ARG A 43 10.65 -0.90 6.21
CA ARG A 43 10.47 -2.10 7.03
C ARG A 43 11.18 -3.30 6.44
N ASP A 44 12.02 -3.95 7.24
CA ASP A 44 12.66 -5.22 6.86
C ASP A 44 11.62 -6.34 6.79
N GLY A 45 11.70 -7.15 5.78
CA GLY A 45 10.86 -8.32 5.62
C GLY A 45 10.25 -8.44 4.23
N LEU A 46 11.09 -8.80 3.27
CA LEU A 46 10.63 -9.26 1.96
C LEU A 46 9.90 -10.59 2.15
N MET A 47 8.65 -10.61 1.75
CA MET A 47 7.88 -11.82 1.55
C MET A 47 8.43 -12.56 0.31
N HIS A 48 8.52 -13.88 0.36
CA HIS A 48 8.64 -14.66 -0.85
C HIS A 48 7.32 -14.57 -1.62
N THR A 49 7.24 -13.62 -2.54
CA THR A 49 6.11 -13.44 -3.46
C THR A 49 6.62 -13.38 -4.88
N THR A 50 5.83 -13.86 -5.80
CA THR A 50 6.04 -13.74 -7.24
C THR A 50 5.49 -12.41 -7.79
N SER A 51 4.73 -11.66 -6.98
CA SER A 51 4.29 -10.30 -7.32
C SER A 51 5.46 -9.32 -7.33
N VAL A 52 5.41 -8.33 -8.21
CA VAL A 52 6.44 -7.30 -8.33
C VAL A 52 6.38 -6.37 -7.10
N PRO A 53 7.46 -6.23 -6.33
CA PRO A 53 7.48 -5.37 -5.16
C PRO A 53 7.59 -3.89 -5.54
N VAL A 54 6.79 -3.04 -4.90
CA VAL A 54 6.78 -1.58 -5.06
C VAL A 54 7.01 -0.93 -3.69
N PRO A 55 8.27 -0.61 -3.32
CA PRO A 55 8.53 0.05 -2.05
C PRO A 55 8.03 1.50 -2.07
N VAL A 56 7.36 1.91 -0.99
CA VAL A 56 6.88 3.28 -0.77
C VAL A 56 7.71 3.93 0.33
N GLY A 57 8.37 5.02 -0.02
CA GLY A 57 9.29 5.72 0.87
C GLY A 57 10.55 4.93 1.18
N ASP A 58 11.38 5.53 2.03
CA ASP A 58 12.61 4.93 2.56
C ASP A 58 12.59 4.90 4.10
N ARG A 59 13.66 4.40 4.74
CA ARG A 59 13.78 4.35 6.19
C ARG A 59 13.66 5.72 6.86
N PHE A 60 14.16 6.76 6.21
CA PHE A 60 14.12 8.12 6.76
C PHE A 60 12.71 8.70 6.68
N SER A 61 12.00 8.51 5.57
CA SER A 61 10.63 8.98 5.42
C SER A 61 9.68 8.27 6.38
N VAL A 62 9.86 6.98 6.61
CA VAL A 62 9.06 6.19 7.57
C VAL A 62 9.35 6.62 9.02
N ALA A 63 10.63 6.82 9.37
CA ALA A 63 11.01 7.29 10.70
C ALA A 63 10.48 8.71 10.96
N TRP A 64 10.59 9.61 9.98
CA TRP A 64 10.05 10.98 10.08
C TRP A 64 8.53 10.99 10.21
N HIS A 65 7.83 10.15 9.46
CA HIS A 65 6.39 9.97 9.60
C HIS A 65 6.01 9.49 11.01
N ALA A 66 6.73 8.51 11.55
CA ALA A 66 6.48 8.02 12.92
C ALA A 66 6.65 9.11 13.97
N VAL A 67 7.67 9.97 13.83
CA VAL A 67 7.89 11.13 14.69
C VAL A 67 6.75 12.13 14.59
N GLN A 68 6.34 12.49 13.37
CA GLN A 68 5.23 13.42 13.16
C GLN A 68 3.89 12.88 13.71
N THR A 69 3.62 11.59 13.51
CA THR A 69 2.44 10.92 14.06
C THR A 69 2.41 11.04 15.58
N ARG A 70 3.56 10.79 16.23
CA ARG A 70 3.66 10.80 17.71
C ARG A 70 3.58 12.21 18.31
N LEU A 71 4.09 13.23 17.61
CA LEU A 71 4.13 14.60 18.11
C LEU A 71 2.87 15.41 17.78
N PHE A 72 2.20 15.11 16.68
CA PHE A 72 1.13 15.94 16.14
C PHE A 72 -0.18 15.17 15.90
N ASP A 73 -0.28 13.92 16.35
CA ASP A 73 -1.44 13.03 16.14
C ASP A 73 -1.89 12.93 14.65
N ARG A 74 -0.90 12.93 13.74
CA ARG A 74 -1.12 12.90 12.29
C ARG A 74 -0.99 11.48 11.71
N HIS A 75 -1.77 10.56 12.24
CA HIS A 75 -1.79 9.19 11.75
C HIS A 75 -2.23 9.13 10.28
N GLY A 76 -1.34 8.68 9.40
CA GLY A 76 -1.63 8.54 7.96
C GLY A 76 -1.65 9.86 7.17
N LEU A 77 -1.31 11.01 7.77
CA LEU A 77 -1.29 12.32 7.10
C LEU A 77 0.11 12.84 6.78
N ALA A 78 1.16 12.19 7.28
CA ALA A 78 2.53 12.52 6.93
C ALA A 78 2.96 11.83 5.61
N SER A 79 4.24 11.90 5.24
CA SER A 79 4.78 11.24 4.04
C SER A 79 4.21 11.70 2.69
N ILE A 80 3.83 12.96 2.58
CA ILE A 80 3.28 13.55 1.33
C ILE A 80 4.21 13.32 0.14
N ARG A 81 5.53 13.52 0.33
CA ARG A 81 6.51 13.34 -0.75
C ARG A 81 6.58 11.89 -1.22
N ALA A 82 6.69 10.95 -0.29
CA ALA A 82 6.73 9.52 -0.59
C ALA A 82 5.44 9.06 -1.29
N THR A 83 4.28 9.60 -0.86
CA THR A 83 3.00 9.31 -1.50
C THR A 83 2.91 9.89 -2.91
N LYS A 84 3.42 11.09 -3.16
CA LYS A 84 3.47 11.67 -4.51
C LYS A 84 4.38 10.87 -5.45
N GLU A 85 5.51 10.39 -4.95
CA GLU A 85 6.40 9.50 -5.71
C GLU A 85 5.71 8.15 -5.99
N PHE A 86 5.00 7.62 -5.02
CA PHE A 86 4.21 6.39 -5.20
C PHE A 86 3.08 6.58 -6.22
N ILE A 87 2.36 7.70 -6.20
CA ILE A 87 1.33 8.02 -7.21
C ILE A 87 1.91 7.99 -8.63
N LYS A 88 3.11 8.54 -8.85
CA LYS A 88 3.79 8.43 -10.14
C LYS A 88 4.06 6.97 -10.53
N ARG A 89 4.41 6.12 -9.56
CA ARG A 89 4.58 4.69 -9.81
C ARG A 89 3.25 4.01 -10.14
N ILE A 90 2.12 4.44 -9.55
CA ILE A 90 0.78 3.96 -9.93
C ILE A 90 0.49 4.34 -11.38
N ASP A 91 0.79 5.57 -11.81
CA ASP A 91 0.63 6.00 -13.21
C ASP A 91 1.47 5.15 -14.17
N GLU A 92 2.74 4.87 -13.83
CA GLU A 92 3.64 4.04 -14.64
C GLU A 92 3.14 2.58 -14.74
N ILE A 93 2.66 2.01 -13.64
CA ILE A 93 2.08 0.65 -13.60
C ILE A 93 0.76 0.63 -14.37
N SER A 94 -0.04 1.66 -14.23
CA SER A 94 -1.39 1.77 -14.80
C SER A 94 -2.25 0.54 -14.45
N PRO A 95 -2.53 0.32 -13.14
CA PRO A 95 -3.29 -0.84 -12.69
C PRO A 95 -4.77 -0.72 -13.06
N ASP A 96 -5.42 -1.82 -13.41
CA ASP A 96 -6.88 -1.90 -13.56
C ASP A 96 -7.57 -1.89 -12.19
N ILE A 97 -6.94 -2.52 -11.20
CA ILE A 97 -7.45 -2.60 -9.83
C ILE A 97 -6.36 -2.19 -8.84
N VAL A 98 -6.71 -1.29 -7.93
CA VAL A 98 -5.98 -1.03 -6.69
C VAL A 98 -6.73 -1.69 -5.54
N HIS A 99 -6.12 -2.69 -4.92
CA HIS A 99 -6.67 -3.38 -3.76
C HIS A 99 -5.98 -2.92 -2.47
N ILE A 100 -6.69 -2.16 -1.67
CA ILE A 100 -6.22 -1.65 -0.38
C ILE A 100 -6.53 -2.68 0.71
N HIS A 101 -5.50 -3.08 1.46
CA HIS A 101 -5.63 -3.90 2.67
C HIS A 101 -5.57 -2.99 3.90
N ASN A 102 -4.39 -2.47 4.23
CA ASN A 102 -4.20 -1.47 5.26
C ASN A 102 -3.42 -0.28 4.70
N ILE A 103 -3.74 0.92 5.16
CA ILE A 103 -3.04 2.16 4.79
C ILE A 103 -2.44 2.87 5.99
N HIS A 104 -2.81 2.45 7.21
CA HIS A 104 -2.14 2.88 8.43
C HIS A 104 -0.76 2.23 8.55
N GLY A 105 0.12 2.75 9.35
CA GLY A 105 1.46 2.19 9.55
C GLY A 105 2.59 3.09 9.06
N SER A 106 2.36 4.37 9.01
CA SER A 106 3.40 5.40 8.85
C SER A 106 4.18 5.34 7.53
N PHE A 107 3.52 5.05 6.41
CA PHE A 107 4.19 4.99 5.11
C PHE A 107 3.47 5.76 3.98
N LEU A 108 2.17 6.03 4.12
CA LEU A 108 1.35 6.75 3.14
C LEU A 108 0.64 7.94 3.76
N ASN A 109 0.43 8.98 2.95
CA ASN A 109 -0.55 10.02 3.21
C ASN A 109 -1.86 9.62 2.51
N TYR A 110 -2.85 9.17 3.26
CA TYR A 110 -4.08 8.63 2.70
C TYR A 110 -4.94 9.69 2.00
N GLU A 111 -4.93 10.94 2.46
CA GLU A 111 -5.66 12.02 1.79
C GLU A 111 -5.15 12.23 0.36
N SER A 112 -3.84 12.33 0.18
CA SER A 112 -3.24 12.47 -1.15
C SER A 112 -3.50 11.27 -2.05
N LEU A 113 -3.49 10.05 -1.47
CA LEU A 113 -3.76 8.83 -2.23
C LEU A 113 -5.23 8.77 -2.66
N PHE A 114 -6.18 9.06 -1.76
CA PHE A 114 -7.60 9.03 -2.09
C PHE A 114 -8.02 10.16 -3.02
N ASP A 115 -7.43 11.35 -2.88
CA ASP A 115 -7.65 12.43 -3.82
C ASP A 115 -7.28 12.00 -5.24
N TYR A 116 -6.09 11.40 -5.41
CA TYR A 116 -5.66 10.85 -6.70
C TYR A 116 -6.60 9.76 -7.22
N LEU A 117 -6.93 8.76 -6.40
CA LEU A 117 -7.76 7.63 -6.80
C LEU A 117 -9.20 8.09 -7.17
N SER A 118 -9.74 9.10 -6.48
CA SER A 118 -11.07 9.64 -6.77
C SER A 118 -11.18 10.35 -8.12
N HIS A 119 -10.05 10.79 -8.69
CA HIS A 119 -9.96 11.43 -10.00
C HIS A 119 -9.43 10.50 -11.10
N SER A 120 -9.20 9.23 -10.78
CA SER A 120 -8.74 8.21 -11.72
C SER A 120 -9.87 7.25 -12.12
N ASP A 121 -9.69 6.57 -13.25
CA ASP A 121 -10.61 5.49 -13.69
C ASP A 121 -10.24 4.13 -13.08
N ILE A 122 -9.31 4.09 -12.13
CA ILE A 122 -8.84 2.87 -11.49
C ILE A 122 -9.94 2.31 -10.57
N GLN A 123 -10.26 1.03 -10.72
CA GLN A 123 -11.17 0.36 -9.80
C GLN A 123 -10.51 0.15 -8.44
N VAL A 124 -11.15 0.64 -7.38
CA VAL A 124 -10.64 0.50 -6.01
C VAL A 124 -11.44 -0.56 -5.26
N VAL A 125 -10.72 -1.51 -4.67
CA VAL A 125 -11.25 -2.51 -3.73
C VAL A 125 -10.58 -2.29 -2.38
N TRP A 126 -11.34 -2.29 -1.30
CA TRP A 126 -10.79 -2.17 0.05
C TRP A 126 -11.28 -3.29 0.95
N THR A 127 -10.34 -4.13 1.41
CA THR A 127 -10.62 -5.13 2.44
C THR A 127 -10.26 -4.57 3.81
N VAL A 128 -11.26 -4.37 4.64
CA VAL A 128 -11.09 -3.86 6.00
C VAL A 128 -10.70 -5.02 6.93
N HIS A 129 -9.45 -5.03 7.40
CA HIS A 129 -8.92 -6.06 8.27
C HIS A 129 -9.03 -5.73 9.76
N ASP A 130 -9.27 -4.46 10.09
CA ASP A 130 -9.35 -3.94 11.45
C ASP A 130 -10.35 -2.78 11.57
N CYS A 131 -10.48 -2.22 12.77
CA CYS A 131 -11.43 -1.14 13.07
C CYS A 131 -10.84 0.25 12.85
N TRP A 132 -9.63 0.39 12.32
CA TRP A 132 -8.96 1.70 12.18
C TRP A 132 -9.81 2.73 11.43
N LEU A 133 -10.55 2.32 10.42
CA LEU A 133 -11.46 3.20 9.65
C LEU A 133 -12.54 3.86 10.50
N TYR A 134 -12.94 3.22 11.59
CA TYR A 134 -14.01 3.70 12.46
C TYR A 134 -13.48 4.39 13.72
N THR A 135 -12.29 4.00 14.18
CA THR A 135 -11.72 4.47 15.45
C THR A 135 -10.59 5.48 15.26
N GLY A 136 -9.93 5.47 14.10
CA GLY A 136 -8.76 6.32 13.81
C GLY A 136 -7.48 5.91 14.53
N HIS A 137 -7.54 4.86 15.34
CA HIS A 137 -6.39 4.37 16.10
C HIS A 137 -6.27 2.85 16.00
#